data_97793a1a341d8e8b5fd45dca185b74d5
#
_entry.id   97793a1a341d8e8b5fd45dca185b74d5
#
_cell.length_a   1.000
_cell.length_b   1.000
_cell.length_c   1.000
_cell.angle_alpha   90.00
_cell.angle_beta   90.00
_cell.angle_gamma   90.00
#
_symmetry.space_group_name_H-M   'P 1'
#
loop_
_entity.id
_entity.type
_entity.pdbx_description
1 polymer ?
#
loop_
_entity_poly.entity_id
_entity_poly.type
_entity_poly.pdbx_seq_one_letter_code
_entity_poly.pdbx_strand_id
1 'polypeptide(L)'
;MSELATLARPYAAAVFKRAKETHATSKWSQSLAFMSAVLKNEDISVVVDNPKVNNQRLSALMLDICQGHVNEENENFLKLLVHNNRLSLLPYIANLYEAYKAEDEGYVEVEVLTAYALSKEAKQDLTATLEKTLDKKIHMNVTVEKSLIGGVLVRAGDRVIDGSIRGRLQHMQKALQ
;
A
#
# COMPACT_ATOMS: atom_id res chain seq x y z
N MET A 1 2.63 -3.97 -14.72
CA MET A 1 2.23 -4.62 -13.43
C MET A 1 3.14 -5.81 -13.22
N SER A 2 3.71 -5.98 -12.03
CA SER A 2 4.62 -7.12 -11.78
C SER A 2 3.82 -8.42 -11.76
N GLU A 3 4.41 -9.50 -12.25
CA GLU A 3 3.85 -10.85 -12.25
C GLU A 3 3.44 -11.29 -10.83
N LEU A 4 4.23 -10.88 -9.83
CA LEU A 4 3.95 -11.12 -8.41
C LEU A 4 2.64 -10.46 -7.93
N ALA A 5 2.30 -9.27 -8.41
CA ALA A 5 1.04 -8.62 -8.05
C ALA A 5 -0.17 -9.39 -8.61
N THR A 6 -0.04 -10.00 -9.78
CA THR A 6 -1.10 -10.84 -10.36
C THR A 6 -1.33 -12.11 -9.54
N LEU A 7 -0.26 -12.73 -9.04
CA LEU A 7 -0.33 -13.90 -8.17
C LEU A 7 -0.86 -13.56 -6.77
N ALA A 8 -0.65 -12.34 -6.29
CA ALA A 8 -1.12 -11.88 -4.98
C ALA A 8 -2.63 -11.56 -4.94
N ARG A 9 -3.24 -11.19 -6.08
CA ARG A 9 -4.66 -10.79 -6.17
C ARG A 9 -5.66 -11.77 -5.54
N PRO A 10 -5.65 -13.08 -5.86
CA PRO A 10 -6.63 -14.00 -5.29
C PRO A 10 -6.51 -14.12 -3.77
N TYR A 11 -5.30 -14.02 -3.22
CA TYR A 11 -5.08 -14.03 -1.78
C TYR A 11 -5.62 -12.75 -1.13
N ALA A 12 -5.30 -11.58 -1.69
CA ALA A 12 -5.79 -10.31 -1.17
C ALA A 12 -7.32 -10.23 -1.20
N ALA A 13 -7.95 -10.66 -2.31
CA ALA A 13 -9.41 -10.69 -2.44
C ALA A 13 -10.06 -11.64 -1.42
N ALA A 14 -9.49 -12.83 -1.21
CA ALA A 14 -10.01 -13.80 -0.23
C ALA A 14 -9.90 -13.28 1.20
N VAL A 15 -8.74 -12.69 1.57
CA VAL A 15 -8.53 -12.10 2.89
C VAL A 15 -9.45 -10.91 3.11
N PHE A 16 -9.63 -10.05 2.11
CA PHE A 16 -10.52 -8.89 2.21
C PHE A 16 -11.98 -9.33 2.40
N LYS A 17 -12.45 -10.32 1.63
CA LYS A 17 -13.79 -10.89 1.80
C LYS A 17 -13.98 -11.43 3.22
N ARG A 18 -13.01 -12.20 3.72
CA ARG A 18 -13.07 -12.76 5.08
C ARG A 18 -13.07 -11.66 6.14
N ALA A 19 -12.23 -10.63 5.98
CA ALA A 19 -12.16 -9.49 6.87
C ALA A 19 -13.49 -8.72 6.95
N LYS A 20 -14.22 -8.61 5.84
CA LYS A 20 -15.57 -8.01 5.80
C LYS A 20 -16.59 -8.88 6.54
N GLU A 21 -16.61 -10.19 6.31
CA GLU A 21 -17.52 -11.12 6.97
C GLU A 21 -17.35 -11.09 8.51
N THR A 22 -16.12 -10.93 8.98
CA THR A 22 -15.80 -10.89 10.42
C THR A 22 -15.79 -9.48 11.02
N HIS A 23 -16.12 -8.44 10.23
CA HIS A 23 -16.03 -7.02 10.64
C HIS A 23 -14.67 -6.64 11.25
N ALA A 24 -13.60 -7.24 10.75
CA ALA A 24 -12.24 -7.11 11.28
C ALA A 24 -11.26 -6.44 10.28
N THR A 25 -11.76 -5.62 9.35
CA THR A 25 -10.96 -5.01 8.27
C THR A 25 -9.75 -4.24 8.80
N SER A 26 -9.91 -3.44 9.86
CA SER A 26 -8.81 -2.68 10.46
C SER A 26 -7.78 -3.57 11.16
N LYS A 27 -8.22 -4.68 11.80
CA LYS A 27 -7.30 -5.63 12.44
C LYS A 27 -6.47 -6.39 11.40
N TRP A 28 -7.09 -6.82 10.31
CA TRP A 28 -6.40 -7.45 9.19
C TRP A 28 -5.37 -6.52 8.55
N SER A 29 -5.72 -5.24 8.34
CA SER A 29 -4.82 -4.21 7.86
C SER A 29 -3.55 -4.10 8.72
N GLN A 30 -3.72 -3.99 10.03
CA GLN A 30 -2.59 -3.91 10.98
C GLN A 30 -1.72 -5.18 10.96
N SER A 31 -2.34 -6.36 10.98
CA SER A 31 -1.61 -7.64 10.95
C SER A 31 -0.84 -7.83 9.64
N LEU A 32 -1.44 -7.52 8.50
CA LEU A 32 -0.78 -7.59 7.20
C LEU A 32 0.38 -6.61 7.08
N ALA A 33 0.20 -5.37 7.57
CA ALA A 33 1.26 -4.36 7.60
C ALA A 33 2.44 -4.82 8.46
N PHE A 34 2.16 -5.37 9.66
CA PHE A 34 3.19 -5.90 10.55
C PHE A 34 3.95 -7.06 9.91
N MET A 35 3.23 -8.08 9.41
CA MET A 35 3.85 -9.22 8.74
C MET A 35 4.69 -8.82 7.52
N SER A 36 4.21 -7.83 6.75
CA SER A 36 4.96 -7.27 5.62
C SER A 36 6.24 -6.55 6.07
N ALA A 37 6.19 -5.82 7.20
CA ALA A 37 7.36 -5.17 7.77
C ALA A 37 8.41 -6.18 8.24
N VAL A 38 7.98 -7.28 8.86
CA VAL A 38 8.87 -8.40 9.27
C VAL A 38 9.62 -8.96 8.06
N LEU A 39 8.94 -9.17 6.92
CA LEU A 39 9.58 -9.71 5.72
C LEU A 39 10.53 -8.72 5.01
N LYS A 40 10.44 -7.43 5.31
CA LYS A 40 11.39 -6.43 4.80
C LYS A 40 12.72 -6.44 5.53
N ASN A 41 12.80 -7.11 6.67
CA ASN A 41 14.07 -7.30 7.37
C ASN A 41 14.97 -8.25 6.56
N GLU A 42 16.21 -7.83 6.30
CA GLU A 42 17.17 -8.57 5.47
C GLU A 42 17.45 -9.98 6.01
N ASP A 43 17.58 -10.13 7.32
CA ASP A 43 17.83 -11.44 7.95
C ASP A 43 16.67 -12.41 7.73
N ILE A 44 15.44 -11.92 7.82
CA ILE A 44 14.24 -12.73 7.60
C ILE A 44 14.08 -13.07 6.11
N SER A 45 14.30 -12.13 5.23
CA SER A 45 14.22 -12.31 3.78
C SER A 45 15.18 -13.43 3.31
N VAL A 46 16.43 -13.43 3.79
CA VAL A 46 17.41 -14.48 3.48
C VAL A 46 16.94 -15.87 3.93
N VAL A 47 16.29 -15.97 5.09
CA VAL A 47 15.75 -17.24 5.61
C VAL A 47 14.54 -17.70 4.78
N VAL A 48 13.66 -16.79 4.38
CA VAL A 48 12.46 -17.08 3.58
C VAL A 48 12.82 -17.56 2.17
N ASP A 49 13.84 -16.96 1.56
CA ASP A 49 14.28 -17.29 0.20
C ASP A 49 15.21 -18.52 0.15
N ASN A 50 15.58 -19.08 1.31
CA ASN A 50 16.48 -20.23 1.37
C ASN A 50 15.70 -21.55 1.18
N PRO A 51 15.90 -22.28 0.06
CA PRO A 51 15.18 -23.51 -0.23
C PRO A 51 15.52 -24.68 0.69
N LYS A 52 16.57 -24.55 1.51
CA LYS A 52 16.98 -25.57 2.49
C LYS A 52 16.20 -25.49 3.80
N VAL A 53 15.47 -24.40 4.03
CA VAL A 53 14.66 -24.21 5.24
C VAL A 53 13.36 -24.98 5.09
N ASN A 54 13.08 -25.88 6.03
CA ASN A 54 11.82 -26.62 6.03
C ASN A 54 10.66 -25.68 6.36
N ASN A 55 9.55 -25.82 5.61
CA ASN A 55 8.32 -25.06 5.78
C ASN A 55 7.79 -25.09 7.24
N GLN A 56 7.96 -26.20 7.94
CA GLN A 56 7.57 -26.30 9.35
C GLN A 56 8.37 -25.36 10.26
N ARG A 57 9.70 -25.28 10.05
CA ARG A 57 10.57 -24.37 10.81
C ARG A 57 10.29 -22.92 10.45
N LEU A 58 10.08 -22.63 9.16
CA LEU A 58 9.74 -21.29 8.69
C LEU A 58 8.40 -20.82 9.27
N SER A 59 7.40 -21.71 9.26
CA SER A 59 6.10 -21.41 9.87
C SER A 59 6.19 -21.13 11.36
N ALA A 60 6.94 -21.97 12.11
CA ALA A 60 7.13 -21.78 13.54
C ALA A 60 7.86 -20.46 13.85
N LEU A 61 8.93 -20.14 13.12
CA LEU A 61 9.65 -18.87 13.25
C LEU A 61 8.76 -17.66 13.00
N MET A 62 8.00 -17.68 11.91
CA MET A 62 7.11 -16.57 11.55
C MET A 62 5.98 -16.38 12.56
N LEU A 63 5.42 -17.47 13.10
CA LEU A 63 4.39 -17.40 14.13
C LEU A 63 4.95 -16.86 15.45
N ASP A 64 6.16 -17.26 15.84
CA ASP A 64 6.83 -16.77 17.06
C ASP A 64 7.09 -15.25 16.97
N ILE A 65 7.62 -14.77 15.84
CA ILE A 65 7.84 -13.34 15.61
C ILE A 65 6.54 -12.55 15.60
N CYS A 66 5.46 -13.11 15.04
CA CYS A 66 4.18 -12.45 14.92
C CYS A 66 3.30 -12.60 16.18
N GLN A 67 3.73 -13.32 17.20
CA GLN A 67 2.99 -13.56 18.43
C GLN A 67 2.56 -12.23 19.08
N GLY A 68 1.26 -12.14 19.42
CA GLY A 68 0.68 -10.93 20.01
C GLY A 68 0.22 -9.87 19.00
N HIS A 69 0.58 -9.96 17.72
CA HIS A 69 0.16 -9.03 16.66
C HIS A 69 -0.79 -9.66 15.64
N VAL A 70 -1.00 -10.96 15.70
CA VAL A 70 -1.86 -11.72 14.80
C VAL A 70 -2.89 -12.52 15.59
N ASN A 71 -4.08 -12.68 15.00
CA ASN A 71 -5.12 -13.56 15.51
C ASN A 71 -5.03 -14.93 14.85
N GLU A 72 -5.83 -15.90 15.33
CA GLU A 72 -5.85 -17.26 14.80
C GLU A 72 -6.10 -17.35 13.28
N GLU A 73 -6.97 -16.48 12.75
CA GLU A 73 -7.24 -16.42 11.30
C GLU A 73 -6.00 -15.96 10.51
N ASN A 74 -5.28 -14.96 11.02
CA ASN A 74 -4.05 -14.45 10.41
C ASN A 74 -2.93 -15.48 10.48
N GLU A 75 -2.84 -16.24 11.58
CA GLU A 75 -1.90 -17.36 11.70
C GLU A 75 -2.18 -18.45 10.67
N ASN A 76 -3.46 -18.81 10.48
CA ASN A 76 -3.85 -19.80 9.48
C ASN A 76 -3.53 -19.32 8.06
N PHE A 77 -3.74 -18.04 7.79
CA PHE A 77 -3.35 -17.41 6.52
C PHE A 77 -1.84 -17.46 6.31
N LEU A 78 -1.05 -17.15 7.34
CA LEU A 78 0.41 -17.23 7.29
C LEU A 78 0.89 -18.66 6.99
N LYS A 79 0.32 -19.66 7.70
CA LYS A 79 0.61 -21.09 7.47
C LYS A 79 0.29 -21.51 6.03
N LEU A 80 -0.83 -21.01 5.48
CA LEU A 80 -1.20 -21.25 4.08
C LEU A 80 -0.17 -20.69 3.09
N LEU A 81 0.31 -19.46 3.32
CA LEU A 81 1.33 -18.85 2.47
C LEU A 81 2.66 -19.60 2.53
N VAL A 82 3.09 -20.03 3.72
CA VAL A 82 4.30 -20.84 3.90
C VAL A 82 4.16 -22.19 3.20
N HIS A 83 3.01 -22.87 3.38
CA HIS A 83 2.75 -24.18 2.75
C HIS A 83 2.84 -24.10 1.23
N ASN A 84 2.33 -23.03 0.64
CA ASN A 84 2.35 -22.80 -0.80
C ASN A 84 3.66 -22.20 -1.32
N ASN A 85 4.67 -21.97 -0.48
CA ASN A 85 5.92 -21.27 -0.83
C ASN A 85 5.65 -19.87 -1.44
N ARG A 86 4.67 -19.15 -0.90
CA ARG A 86 4.23 -17.84 -1.41
C ARG A 86 4.33 -16.72 -0.37
N LEU A 87 5.18 -16.90 0.64
CA LEU A 87 5.36 -15.92 1.70
C LEU A 87 5.90 -14.58 1.16
N SER A 88 6.74 -14.62 0.11
CA SER A 88 7.27 -13.44 -0.59
C SER A 88 6.19 -12.56 -1.25
N LEU A 89 4.98 -13.09 -1.46
CA LEU A 89 3.86 -12.29 -1.98
C LEU A 89 3.20 -11.40 -0.92
N LEU A 90 3.48 -11.59 0.35
CA LEU A 90 2.80 -10.93 1.46
C LEU A 90 2.85 -9.38 1.39
N PRO A 91 3.97 -8.73 1.02
CA PRO A 91 3.97 -7.28 0.81
C PRO A 91 3.03 -6.82 -0.32
N TYR A 92 2.90 -7.60 -1.39
CA TYR A 92 1.97 -7.31 -2.49
C TYR A 92 0.52 -7.54 -2.07
N ILE A 93 0.27 -8.58 -1.25
CA ILE A 93 -1.06 -8.88 -0.69
C ILE A 93 -1.49 -7.73 0.23
N ALA A 94 -0.59 -7.24 1.11
CA ALA A 94 -0.88 -6.12 1.99
C ALA A 94 -1.26 -4.85 1.21
N ASN A 95 -0.51 -4.50 0.17
CA ASN A 95 -0.80 -3.35 -0.67
C ASN A 95 -2.15 -3.48 -1.41
N LEU A 96 -2.45 -4.66 -1.96
CA LEU A 96 -3.72 -4.91 -2.63
C LEU A 96 -4.90 -4.92 -1.64
N TYR A 97 -4.69 -5.42 -0.43
CA TYR A 97 -5.69 -5.40 0.63
C TYR A 97 -6.08 -3.96 1.00
N GLU A 98 -5.10 -3.07 1.19
CA GLU A 98 -5.36 -1.65 1.47
C GLU A 98 -6.10 -0.96 0.31
N ALA A 99 -5.77 -1.31 -0.94
CA ALA A 99 -6.50 -0.81 -2.10
C ALA A 99 -7.97 -1.25 -2.10
N TYR A 100 -8.26 -2.53 -1.80
CA TYR A 100 -9.64 -3.03 -1.69
C TYR A 100 -10.40 -2.40 -0.52
N LYS A 101 -9.71 -2.21 0.61
CA LYS A 101 -10.29 -1.52 1.78
C LYS A 101 -10.64 -0.08 1.44
N ALA A 102 -9.74 0.65 0.79
CA ALA A 102 -9.97 2.03 0.34
C ALA A 102 -11.15 2.13 -0.63
N GLU A 103 -11.24 1.19 -1.58
CA GLU A 103 -12.35 1.12 -2.53
C GLU A 103 -13.69 0.87 -1.83
N ASP A 104 -13.72 -0.02 -0.86
CA ASP A 104 -14.93 -0.39 -0.11
C ASP A 104 -15.38 0.71 0.87
N GLU A 105 -14.43 1.35 1.55
CA GLU A 105 -14.69 2.48 2.45
C GLU A 105 -15.02 3.77 1.69
N GLY A 106 -14.92 3.75 0.36
CA GLY A 106 -15.27 4.87 -0.53
C GLY A 106 -14.28 6.03 -0.46
N TYR A 107 -13.06 5.79 0.01
CA TYR A 107 -11.99 6.78 -0.06
C TYR A 107 -10.91 6.36 -1.07
N VAL A 108 -10.17 7.35 -1.57
CA VAL A 108 -9.03 7.15 -2.47
C VAL A 108 -7.77 7.63 -1.77
N GLU A 109 -6.74 6.79 -1.77
CA GLU A 109 -5.41 7.27 -1.37
C GLU A 109 -4.84 8.18 -2.46
N VAL A 110 -4.43 9.37 -2.02
CA VAL A 110 -3.87 10.39 -2.90
C VAL A 110 -2.48 10.77 -2.41
N GLU A 111 -1.48 10.49 -3.24
CA GLU A 111 -0.12 10.97 -3.02
C GLU A 111 0.01 12.38 -3.59
N VAL A 112 0.40 13.34 -2.75
CA VAL A 112 0.63 14.73 -3.13
C VAL A 112 2.10 15.07 -2.98
N LEU A 113 2.76 15.32 -4.10
CA LEU A 113 4.13 15.83 -4.12
C LEU A 113 4.08 17.36 -4.20
N THR A 114 4.79 18.03 -3.32
CA THR A 114 4.81 19.48 -3.23
C THR A 114 6.24 20.01 -3.12
N ALA A 115 6.50 21.19 -3.65
CA ALA A 115 7.84 21.80 -3.55
C ALA A 115 8.16 22.28 -2.12
N TYR A 116 7.14 22.61 -1.31
CA TYR A 116 7.26 23.13 0.05
C TYR A 116 6.23 22.48 0.97
N ALA A 117 6.49 22.53 2.27
CA ALA A 117 5.53 22.03 3.27
C ALA A 117 4.22 22.84 3.17
N LEU A 118 3.08 22.13 3.07
CA LEU A 118 1.76 22.74 3.05
C LEU A 118 1.32 23.15 4.45
N SER A 119 0.73 24.34 4.58
CA SER A 119 0.01 24.73 5.80
C SER A 119 -1.20 23.85 6.05
N LYS A 120 -1.74 23.87 7.29
CA LYS A 120 -2.96 23.11 7.61
C LYS A 120 -4.15 23.55 6.76
N GLU A 121 -4.29 24.86 6.53
CA GLU A 121 -5.34 25.44 5.69
C GLU A 121 -5.20 25.00 4.24
N ALA A 122 -4.00 25.11 3.66
CA ALA A 122 -3.76 24.66 2.29
C ALA A 122 -4.02 23.16 2.09
N LYS A 123 -3.74 22.33 3.10
CA LYS A 123 -4.09 20.89 3.07
C LYS A 123 -5.61 20.69 3.02
N GLN A 124 -6.36 21.41 3.84
CA GLN A 124 -7.81 21.30 3.89
C GLN A 124 -8.46 21.76 2.57
N ASP A 125 -8.03 22.88 2.00
CA ASP A 125 -8.53 23.40 0.73
C ASP A 125 -8.22 22.43 -0.42
N LEU A 126 -7.00 21.90 -0.46
CA LEU A 126 -6.61 20.91 -1.45
C LEU A 126 -7.43 19.61 -1.31
N THR A 127 -7.65 19.14 -0.07
CA THR A 127 -8.52 17.98 0.20
C THR A 127 -9.92 18.22 -0.32
N ALA A 128 -10.55 19.33 0.03
CA ALA A 128 -11.91 19.67 -0.41
C ALA A 128 -12.03 19.79 -1.94
N THR A 129 -11.02 20.34 -2.59
CA THR A 129 -10.99 20.46 -4.05
C THR A 129 -10.84 19.09 -4.73
N LEU A 130 -9.97 18.24 -4.21
CA LEU A 130 -9.75 16.89 -4.74
C LEU A 130 -10.96 15.99 -4.49
N GLU A 131 -11.62 16.06 -3.32
CA GLU A 131 -12.84 15.32 -3.03
C GLU A 131 -13.97 15.70 -4.02
N LYS A 132 -14.12 16.97 -4.36
CA LYS A 132 -15.08 17.43 -5.39
C LYS A 132 -14.72 16.91 -6.78
N THR A 133 -13.43 16.87 -7.10
CA THR A 133 -12.96 16.47 -8.45
C THR A 133 -13.03 14.96 -8.65
N LEU A 134 -12.79 14.18 -7.59
CA LEU A 134 -12.77 12.72 -7.62
C LEU A 134 -14.11 12.09 -7.22
N ASP A 135 -15.03 12.90 -6.66
CA ASP A 135 -16.34 12.47 -6.11
C ASP A 135 -16.22 11.34 -5.09
N LYS A 136 -15.13 11.38 -4.30
CA LYS A 136 -14.80 10.39 -3.25
C LYS A 136 -14.09 11.07 -2.10
N LYS A 137 -14.23 10.54 -0.89
CA LYS A 137 -13.38 10.94 0.22
C LYS A 137 -11.93 10.59 -0.09
N ILE A 138 -10.99 11.43 0.32
CA ILE A 138 -9.58 11.19 0.07
C ILE A 138 -8.78 11.07 1.36
N HIS A 139 -7.80 10.16 1.34
CA HIS A 139 -6.74 10.12 2.32
C HIS A 139 -5.45 10.63 1.67
N MET A 140 -4.98 11.81 2.10
CA MET A 140 -3.90 12.53 1.46
C MET A 140 -2.55 12.27 2.16
N ASN A 141 -1.60 11.68 1.43
CA ASN A 141 -0.21 11.54 1.83
C ASN A 141 0.63 12.63 1.14
N VAL A 142 1.22 13.53 1.94
CA VAL A 142 2.01 14.67 1.40
C VAL A 142 3.49 14.40 1.55
N THR A 143 4.21 14.46 0.44
CA THR A 143 5.67 14.36 0.37
C THR A 143 6.26 15.64 -0.22
N VAL A 144 7.34 16.14 0.38
CA VAL A 144 8.02 17.35 -0.12
C VAL A 144 9.07 16.95 -1.15
N GLU A 145 8.89 17.41 -2.39
CA GLU A 145 9.78 17.15 -3.53
C GLU A 145 10.23 18.48 -4.16
N LYS A 146 11.40 18.93 -3.76
CA LYS A 146 11.96 20.24 -4.18
C LYS A 146 12.19 20.36 -5.70
N SER A 147 12.30 19.24 -6.41
CA SER A 147 12.53 19.23 -7.86
C SER A 147 11.36 19.79 -8.67
N LEU A 148 10.16 19.94 -8.06
CA LEU A 148 8.97 20.52 -8.70
C LEU A 148 9.08 22.04 -8.91
N ILE A 149 10.03 22.71 -8.24
CA ILE A 149 10.23 24.19 -8.26
C ILE A 149 9.07 24.91 -7.56
N GLY A 150 7.81 24.49 -7.79
CA GLY A 150 6.59 25.03 -7.19
C GLY A 150 5.35 24.28 -7.66
N GLY A 151 4.22 24.55 -6.99
CA GLY A 151 2.94 23.87 -7.25
C GLY A 151 2.88 22.47 -6.63
N VAL A 152 1.94 21.66 -7.11
CA VAL A 152 1.66 20.33 -6.60
C VAL A 152 1.51 19.33 -7.75
N LEU A 153 1.97 18.11 -7.53
CA LEU A 153 1.69 16.96 -8.38
C LEU A 153 0.89 15.96 -7.56
N VAL A 154 -0.29 15.61 -8.05
CA VAL A 154 -1.25 14.75 -7.36
C VAL A 154 -1.38 13.43 -8.10
N ARG A 155 -1.21 12.32 -7.39
CA ARG A 155 -1.43 10.96 -7.91
C ARG A 155 -2.55 10.31 -7.13
N ALA A 156 -3.61 9.95 -7.84
CA ALA A 156 -4.78 9.29 -7.29
C ALA A 156 -5.01 7.97 -8.05
N GLY A 157 -4.45 6.88 -7.55
CA GLY A 157 -4.42 5.60 -8.25
C GLY A 157 -3.69 5.69 -9.59
N ASP A 158 -4.40 5.51 -10.69
CA ASP A 158 -3.92 5.61 -12.07
C ASP A 158 -3.99 7.03 -12.67
N ARG A 159 -4.65 7.96 -11.97
CA ARG A 159 -4.78 9.36 -12.40
C ARG A 159 -3.64 10.21 -11.85
N VAL A 160 -3.02 11.00 -12.72
CA VAL A 160 -1.99 11.99 -12.35
C VAL A 160 -2.46 13.37 -12.76
N ILE A 161 -2.52 14.29 -11.81
CA ILE A 161 -2.84 15.71 -12.02
C ILE A 161 -1.57 16.51 -11.74
N ASP A 162 -0.93 17.02 -12.79
CA ASP A 162 0.29 17.82 -12.67
C ASP A 162 -0.02 19.31 -12.70
N GLY A 163 0.02 19.95 -11.53
CA GLY A 163 -0.08 21.38 -11.34
C GLY A 163 1.27 22.05 -11.03
N SER A 164 2.40 21.34 -11.26
CA SER A 164 3.73 21.86 -10.98
C SER A 164 4.20 22.92 -11.97
N ILE A 165 5.05 23.83 -11.52
CA ILE A 165 5.71 24.81 -12.40
C ILE A 165 6.60 24.08 -13.41
N ARG A 166 7.28 23.05 -12.99
CA ARG A 166 8.12 22.21 -13.88
C ARG A 166 7.32 21.62 -15.02
N GLY A 167 6.14 21.04 -14.75
CA GLY A 167 5.26 20.50 -15.77
C GLY A 167 4.80 21.56 -16.76
N ARG A 168 4.40 22.74 -16.26
CA ARG A 168 4.01 23.87 -17.13
C ARG A 168 5.13 24.36 -18.04
N LEU A 169 6.35 24.48 -17.53
CA LEU A 169 7.53 24.87 -18.33
C LEU A 169 7.83 23.83 -19.44
N GLN A 170 7.73 22.54 -19.11
CA GLN A 170 7.93 21.46 -20.10
C GLN A 170 6.86 21.48 -21.19
N HIS A 171 5.60 21.75 -20.83
CA HIS A 171 4.51 21.92 -21.82
C HIS A 171 4.75 23.13 -22.73
N MET A 172 5.18 24.27 -22.18
CA MET A 172 5.52 25.45 -22.98
C MET A 172 6.70 25.17 -23.92
N GLN A 173 7.74 24.49 -23.46
CA GLN A 173 8.89 24.14 -24.30
C GLN A 173 8.48 23.27 -25.48
N LYS A 174 7.59 22.27 -25.25
CA LYS A 174 7.05 21.41 -26.34
C LYS A 174 6.17 22.15 -27.34
N ALA A 175 5.46 23.19 -26.88
CA ALA A 175 4.60 23.99 -27.75
C ALA A 175 5.37 25.01 -28.63
N LEU A 176 6.64 25.28 -28.29
CA LEU A 176 7.53 26.21 -29.02
C LEU A 176 8.48 25.48 -30.00
N GLN A 177 8.48 24.14 -30.00
CA GLN A 177 9.20 23.29 -30.96
C GLN A 177 8.28 22.84 -32.08
#